data_2f6bc151e0cc107bc1b13401f95b2958
#
_entry.id   2f6bc151e0cc107bc1b13401f95b2958
#
_cell.length_a   1.000
_cell.length_b   1.000
_cell.length_c   1.000
_cell.angle_alpha   90.00
_cell.angle_beta   90.00
_cell.angle_gamma   90.00
#
_symmetry.space_group_name_H-M   'P 1'
#
loop_
_entity.id
_entity.type
_entity.pdbx_description
1 polymer ?
#
loop_
_entity_poly.entity_id
_entity_poly.type
_entity_poly.pdbx_seq_one_letter_code
_entity_poly.pdbx_strand_id
1 'polypeptide(L)'
;MKRILHISKYYYPFSGGTEQIARDCVNALKDEYEQKVIAFNDGKEDANDYVDGIEVIRCGCFAKISAQSLSISYKKRLHNVIKTFKPDIVIFHYPNPFVAHFILKELKNNDIKFILYWHLDIVRQKLLRVFFKSQNRKLLKRADKVIATSPNYIEGSEWLQSVKEKCVVVPNCINEERMKITPEIEEKAQKIRKENEGKTICVAVGRHTEYKGFTYLIQASKLLDDKFKIFITGTGELTESLKKEAANDSKIIFTGRIEDEDLKAYILACDIFCFPSITKNEAFGVALAEAMYYGKPAVTFNIPGSGVNYVCMDGVTGIEVENRNVEAYAESIKKLSTNDEIKIAMGRSAKERVVDNFLNEKFKKNIEEVICRI
;
A
#
# COMPACT_ATOMS: atom_id res chain seq x y z
N MET A 1 27.70 -9.10 11.74
CA MET A 1 26.39 -8.86 11.07
C MET A 1 26.37 -7.42 10.62
N LYS A 2 25.99 -7.11 9.36
CA LYS A 2 25.84 -5.71 8.90
C LYS A 2 24.66 -5.06 9.63
N ARG A 3 24.73 -3.74 9.85
CA ARG A 3 23.74 -2.95 10.59
C ARG A 3 22.92 -2.10 9.66
N ILE A 4 21.59 -2.18 9.79
CA ILE A 4 20.64 -1.43 8.98
C ILE A 4 19.83 -0.48 9.86
N LEU A 5 19.79 0.80 9.50
CA LEU A 5 18.89 1.78 10.08
C LEU A 5 17.73 2.06 9.11
N HIS A 6 16.52 1.67 9.51
CA HIS A 6 15.29 2.02 8.79
C HIS A 6 14.78 3.38 9.23
N ILE A 7 14.46 4.23 8.29
CA ILE A 7 13.85 5.54 8.54
C ILE A 7 12.47 5.55 7.92
N SER A 8 11.44 5.49 8.75
CA SER A 8 10.03 5.51 8.34
C SER A 8 9.32 6.75 8.86
N LYS A 9 8.19 7.10 8.26
CA LYS A 9 7.37 8.20 8.78
C LYS A 9 6.75 7.83 10.11
N TYR A 10 6.00 6.73 10.14
CA TYR A 10 5.51 6.07 11.34
C TYR A 10 5.91 4.59 11.28
N TYR A 11 5.69 3.87 12.35
CA TYR A 11 5.94 2.44 12.45
C TYR A 11 4.90 1.79 13.36
N TYR A 12 4.70 0.46 13.27
CA TYR A 12 3.74 -0.24 14.11
C TYR A 12 3.75 0.26 15.56
N PRO A 13 2.57 0.49 16.23
CA PRO A 13 1.23 0.04 15.87
C PRO A 13 0.46 0.94 14.88
N PHE A 14 1.08 1.97 14.32
CA PHE A 14 0.43 2.77 13.29
C PHE A 14 0.18 1.91 12.05
N SER A 15 -1.06 1.94 11.56
CA SER A 15 -1.49 1.19 10.40
C SER A 15 -1.61 2.09 9.17
N GLY A 16 -0.94 1.72 8.10
CA GLY A 16 -0.96 2.36 6.80
C GLY A 16 -0.13 1.54 5.82
N GLY A 17 -0.33 1.71 4.53
CA GLY A 17 0.38 0.90 3.53
C GLY A 17 1.91 1.05 3.63
N THR A 18 2.40 2.28 3.78
CA THR A 18 3.85 2.55 3.89
C THR A 18 4.44 1.98 5.18
N GLU A 19 3.73 2.11 6.29
CA GLU A 19 4.12 1.63 7.60
C GLU A 19 4.18 0.10 7.65
N GLN A 20 3.22 -0.56 7.00
CA GLN A 20 3.20 -2.01 6.89
C GLN A 20 4.40 -2.49 6.05
N ILE A 21 4.66 -1.89 4.89
CA ILE A 21 5.80 -2.26 4.05
C ILE A 21 7.13 -2.03 4.77
N ALA A 22 7.25 -0.95 5.57
CA ALA A 22 8.43 -0.74 6.38
C ALA A 22 8.63 -1.86 7.40
N ARG A 23 7.54 -2.32 8.05
CA ARG A 23 7.58 -3.48 8.97
C ARG A 23 7.92 -4.78 8.25
N ASP A 24 7.32 -5.02 7.09
CA ASP A 24 7.60 -6.22 6.28
C ASP A 24 9.07 -6.24 5.84
N CYS A 25 9.65 -5.09 5.47
CA CYS A 25 11.05 -4.95 5.13
C CYS A 25 11.97 -5.26 6.33
N VAL A 26 11.64 -4.75 7.52
CA VAL A 26 12.38 -5.06 8.76
C VAL A 26 12.29 -6.55 9.09
N ASN A 27 11.09 -7.12 9.03
CA ASN A 27 10.87 -8.54 9.34
C ASN A 27 11.55 -9.47 8.34
N ALA A 28 11.61 -9.11 7.06
CA ALA A 28 12.31 -9.88 6.04
C ALA A 28 13.81 -10.00 6.30
N LEU A 29 14.41 -9.01 6.99
CA LEU A 29 15.85 -8.90 7.22
C LEU A 29 16.28 -9.23 8.67
N LYS A 30 15.36 -9.57 9.57
CA LYS A 30 15.61 -9.64 11.02
C LYS A 30 16.63 -10.69 11.43
N ASP A 31 16.72 -11.80 10.70
CA ASP A 31 17.59 -12.92 11.06
C ASP A 31 19.04 -12.74 10.58
N GLU A 32 19.27 -11.83 9.61
CA GLU A 32 20.56 -11.68 8.93
C GLU A 32 21.26 -10.34 9.20
N TYR A 33 20.49 -9.37 9.71
CA TYR A 33 20.98 -8.01 9.95
C TYR A 33 20.62 -7.54 11.36
N GLU A 34 21.55 -6.82 12.00
CA GLU A 34 21.23 -6.03 13.19
C GLU A 34 20.48 -4.77 12.76
N GLN A 35 19.30 -4.53 13.31
CA GLN A 35 18.42 -3.49 12.80
C GLN A 35 17.92 -2.54 13.89
N LYS A 36 17.71 -1.28 13.53
CA LYS A 36 16.95 -0.29 14.30
C LYS A 36 16.01 0.47 13.37
N VAL A 37 14.93 0.96 13.95
CA VAL A 37 13.97 1.81 13.26
C VAL A 37 13.92 3.18 13.93
N ILE A 38 13.89 4.27 13.15
CA ILE A 38 13.56 5.60 13.64
C ILE A 38 12.31 6.12 12.92
N ALA A 39 11.32 6.59 13.70
CA ALA A 39 10.04 7.07 13.19
C ALA A 39 9.49 8.21 14.06
N PHE A 40 8.41 8.85 13.62
CA PHE A 40 7.66 9.77 14.49
C PHE A 40 6.82 8.99 15.52
N ASN A 41 6.65 9.61 16.69
CA ASN A 41 5.62 9.22 17.64
C ASN A 41 4.29 9.90 17.30
N ASP A 42 3.17 9.38 17.80
CA ASP A 42 1.87 10.06 17.67
C ASP A 42 1.74 11.21 18.66
N GLY A 43 2.33 11.05 19.85
CA GLY A 43 2.38 12.06 20.90
C GLY A 43 3.54 13.04 20.74
N LYS A 44 3.56 14.03 21.66
CA LYS A 44 4.61 15.06 21.72
C LYS A 44 5.92 14.56 22.34
N GLU A 45 5.88 13.45 23.05
CA GLU A 45 7.01 12.91 23.79
C GLU A 45 7.81 11.93 22.95
N ASP A 46 9.12 11.93 23.18
CA ASP A 46 10.03 10.93 22.67
C ASP A 46 9.83 9.61 23.41
N ALA A 47 9.95 8.50 22.69
CA ALA A 47 9.90 7.16 23.27
C ALA A 47 10.89 6.24 22.58
N ASN A 48 11.27 5.15 23.25
CA ASN A 48 11.91 4.00 22.64
C ASN A 48 11.13 2.77 23.09
N ASP A 49 10.82 1.91 22.16
CA ASP A 49 10.18 0.63 22.42
C ASP A 49 10.76 -0.47 21.52
N TYR A 50 10.21 -1.68 21.65
CA TYR A 50 10.60 -2.81 20.82
C TYR A 50 9.39 -3.35 20.09
N VAL A 51 9.54 -3.57 18.80
CA VAL A 51 8.53 -4.20 17.94
C VAL A 51 9.17 -5.40 17.25
N ASP A 52 8.60 -6.57 17.42
CA ASP A 52 9.10 -7.83 16.85
C ASP A 52 10.59 -8.10 17.20
N GLY A 53 11.04 -7.60 18.39
CA GLY A 53 12.43 -7.71 18.87
C GLY A 53 13.38 -6.61 18.36
N ILE A 54 12.93 -5.68 17.54
CA ILE A 54 13.72 -4.59 16.96
C ILE A 54 13.47 -3.29 17.71
N GLU A 55 14.54 -2.57 18.08
CA GLU A 55 14.44 -1.26 18.74
C GLU A 55 13.85 -0.22 17.80
N VAL A 56 12.79 0.46 18.27
CA VAL A 56 12.10 1.54 17.55
C VAL A 56 12.28 2.85 18.32
N ILE A 57 12.97 3.80 17.70
CA ILE A 57 13.25 5.14 18.22
C ILE A 57 12.12 6.06 17.75
N ARG A 58 11.20 6.43 18.66
CA ARG A 58 10.06 7.27 18.34
C ARG A 58 10.33 8.72 18.70
N CYS A 59 10.30 9.61 17.71
CA CYS A 59 10.51 11.04 17.89
C CYS A 59 9.18 11.76 18.11
N GLY A 60 9.03 12.48 19.20
CA GLY A 60 7.83 13.23 19.55
C GLY A 60 7.42 14.21 18.46
N CYS A 61 6.12 14.25 18.15
CA CYS A 61 5.54 15.10 17.12
C CYS A 61 4.74 16.22 17.76
N PHE A 62 5.20 17.46 17.65
CA PHE A 62 4.51 18.62 18.24
C PHE A 62 3.46 19.25 17.32
N ALA A 63 3.54 19.03 16.01
CA ALA A 63 2.59 19.54 15.01
C ALA A 63 2.55 18.64 13.75
N LYS A 64 1.40 18.67 13.08
CA LYS A 64 1.20 18.05 11.77
C LYS A 64 0.72 19.13 10.79
N ILE A 65 1.50 19.41 9.74
CA ILE A 65 1.18 20.40 8.70
C ILE A 65 1.12 19.71 7.35
N SER A 66 -0.03 19.78 6.67
CA SER A 66 -0.23 19.14 5.35
C SER A 66 0.22 17.67 5.33
N ALA A 67 -0.18 16.90 6.34
CA ALA A 67 0.22 15.51 6.57
C ALA A 67 1.72 15.29 6.84
N GLN A 68 2.52 16.34 7.06
CA GLN A 68 3.90 16.23 7.51
C GLN A 68 3.98 16.38 9.03
N SER A 69 4.62 15.42 9.67
CA SER A 69 4.92 15.47 11.11
C SER A 69 6.15 16.30 11.36
N LEU A 70 6.11 17.16 12.37
CA LEU A 70 7.21 18.02 12.79
C LEU A 70 7.67 17.64 14.19
N SER A 71 8.99 17.50 14.38
CA SER A 71 9.63 17.10 15.62
C SER A 71 10.86 17.96 15.91
N ILE A 72 11.00 18.40 17.14
CA ILE A 72 12.17 19.14 17.61
C ILE A 72 13.35 18.18 17.86
N SER A 73 13.06 16.99 18.36
CA SER A 73 14.07 16.00 18.76
C SER A 73 14.60 15.16 17.59
N TYR A 74 13.86 15.05 16.48
CA TYR A 74 14.16 14.10 15.38
C TYR A 74 15.61 14.23 14.88
N LYS A 75 16.07 15.46 14.60
CA LYS A 75 17.42 15.70 14.12
C LYS A 75 18.49 15.19 15.08
N LYS A 76 18.34 15.49 16.40
CA LYS A 76 19.27 15.06 17.44
C LYS A 76 19.27 13.54 17.60
N ARG A 77 18.06 12.93 17.60
CA ARG A 77 17.90 11.48 17.74
C ARG A 77 18.47 10.74 16.52
N LEU A 78 18.23 11.23 15.30
CA LEU A 78 18.82 10.68 14.08
C LEU A 78 20.36 10.74 14.12
N HIS A 79 20.92 11.90 14.49
CA HIS A 79 22.37 12.03 14.64
C HIS A 79 22.93 11.04 15.68
N ASN A 80 22.28 10.93 16.83
CA ASN A 80 22.72 10.04 17.90
C ASN A 80 22.69 8.57 17.46
N VAL A 81 21.60 8.11 16.85
CA VAL A 81 21.50 6.71 16.41
C VAL A 81 22.54 6.41 15.33
N ILE A 82 22.79 7.28 14.38
CA ILE A 82 23.84 7.10 13.37
C ILE A 82 25.22 7.00 14.04
N LYS A 83 25.51 7.87 15.01
CA LYS A 83 26.79 7.90 15.72
C LYS A 83 27.02 6.67 16.62
N THR A 84 26.00 6.20 17.33
CA THR A 84 26.11 5.11 18.32
C THR A 84 25.91 3.74 17.68
N PHE A 85 24.92 3.58 16.81
CA PHE A 85 24.61 2.34 16.13
C PHE A 85 25.57 2.08 14.94
N LYS A 86 26.09 3.15 14.31
CA LYS A 86 27.01 3.11 13.14
C LYS A 86 26.48 2.18 12.05
N PRO A 87 25.31 2.48 11.46
CA PRO A 87 24.74 1.63 10.43
C PRO A 87 25.63 1.54 9.20
N ASP A 88 25.73 0.36 8.62
CA ASP A 88 26.38 0.15 7.32
C ASP A 88 25.45 0.60 6.18
N ILE A 89 24.14 0.46 6.41
CA ILE A 89 23.10 0.76 5.43
C ILE A 89 21.98 1.59 6.09
N VAL A 90 21.51 2.60 5.39
CA VAL A 90 20.27 3.33 5.72
C VAL A 90 19.22 3.05 4.66
N ILE A 91 18.04 2.57 5.08
CA ILE A 91 16.87 2.40 4.22
C ILE A 91 15.85 3.49 4.59
N PHE A 92 15.58 4.41 3.66
CA PHE A 92 14.64 5.50 3.87
C PHE A 92 13.34 5.27 3.12
N HIS A 93 12.24 5.07 3.87
CA HIS A 93 10.89 4.91 3.35
C HIS A 93 10.29 6.27 2.99
N TYR A 94 10.43 6.66 1.72
CA TYR A 94 9.92 7.91 1.18
C TYR A 94 8.42 7.79 0.81
N PRO A 95 7.55 8.81 1.07
CA PRO A 95 7.90 10.21 1.29
C PRO A 95 7.91 10.62 2.78
N ASN A 96 8.96 11.31 3.18
CA ASN A 96 9.03 12.07 4.41
C ASN A 96 9.95 13.30 4.21
N PRO A 97 9.46 14.38 3.57
CA PRO A 97 10.29 15.52 3.19
C PRO A 97 10.96 16.24 4.36
N PHE A 98 10.32 16.29 5.52
CA PHE A 98 10.91 16.92 6.71
C PHE A 98 12.19 16.22 7.14
N VAL A 99 12.17 14.88 7.18
CA VAL A 99 13.29 14.06 7.60
C VAL A 99 14.38 13.98 6.53
N ALA A 100 14.00 14.03 5.26
CA ALA A 100 14.91 13.95 4.12
C ALA A 100 16.06 14.96 4.18
N HIS A 101 15.81 16.17 4.70
CA HIS A 101 16.86 17.19 4.89
C HIS A 101 17.93 16.74 5.90
N PHE A 102 17.51 16.12 7.01
CA PHE A 102 18.42 15.65 8.04
C PHE A 102 19.24 14.45 7.55
N ILE A 103 18.58 13.52 6.85
CA ILE A 103 19.26 12.35 6.24
C ILE A 103 20.38 12.81 5.29
N LEU A 104 20.07 13.73 4.37
CA LEU A 104 21.06 14.25 3.43
C LEU A 104 22.25 14.89 4.13
N LYS A 105 22.03 15.56 5.28
CA LYS A 105 23.09 16.16 6.07
C LYS A 105 23.97 15.11 6.75
N GLU A 106 23.34 14.09 7.36
CA GLU A 106 24.07 13.01 8.05
C GLU A 106 24.87 12.15 7.06
N LEU A 107 24.31 11.88 5.86
CA LEU A 107 24.97 11.02 4.86
C LEU A 107 25.98 11.75 3.96
N LYS A 108 26.19 13.08 4.15
CA LYS A 108 27.04 13.89 3.25
C LYS A 108 28.51 13.45 3.25
N ASN A 109 29.04 13.07 4.43
CA ASN A 109 30.45 12.75 4.67
C ASN A 109 30.64 11.35 5.26
N ASN A 110 29.72 10.44 4.98
CA ASN A 110 29.74 9.08 5.46
C ASN A 110 29.68 8.10 4.30
N ASP A 111 30.41 6.99 4.41
CA ASP A 111 30.38 5.89 3.43
C ASP A 111 29.18 4.95 3.62
N ILE A 112 28.23 5.36 4.46
CA ILE A 112 27.00 4.61 4.70
C ILE A 112 26.24 4.43 3.38
N LYS A 113 25.90 3.19 3.06
CA LYS A 113 25.11 2.87 1.89
C LYS A 113 23.69 3.34 2.07
N PHE A 114 23.10 3.91 1.02
CA PHE A 114 21.79 4.54 1.09
C PHE A 114 20.81 3.95 0.09
N ILE A 115 19.80 3.26 0.60
CA ILE A 115 18.66 2.74 -0.18
C ILE A 115 17.48 3.68 0.01
N LEU A 116 16.93 4.18 -1.08
CA LEU A 116 15.72 4.99 -1.09
C LEU A 116 14.54 4.13 -1.51
N TYR A 117 13.67 3.76 -0.55
CA TYR A 117 12.44 3.04 -0.84
C TYR A 117 11.35 4.03 -1.22
N TRP A 118 11.10 4.17 -2.52
CA TRP A 118 10.18 5.14 -3.09
C TRP A 118 8.77 4.58 -3.19
N HIS A 119 7.93 4.82 -2.16
CA HIS A 119 6.57 4.29 -2.12
C HIS A 119 5.60 5.03 -3.02
N LEU A 120 5.72 6.37 -3.10
CA LEU A 120 4.85 7.19 -3.94
C LEU A 120 5.43 8.59 -4.23
N ASP A 121 4.96 9.19 -5.33
CA ASP A 121 5.24 10.59 -5.65
C ASP A 121 4.39 11.54 -4.80
N ILE A 122 4.95 12.68 -4.38
CA ILE A 122 4.16 13.73 -3.72
C ILE A 122 3.46 14.56 -4.81
N VAL A 123 2.14 14.36 -4.98
CA VAL A 123 1.36 14.97 -6.06
C VAL A 123 0.52 16.17 -5.62
N ARG A 124 -0.05 16.12 -4.39
CA ARG A 124 -1.10 17.05 -3.95
C ARG A 124 -0.64 18.49 -3.62
N GLN A 125 0.62 18.74 -3.40
CA GLN A 125 1.10 20.02 -2.86
C GLN A 125 1.84 20.85 -3.92
N LYS A 126 1.10 21.48 -4.86
CA LYS A 126 1.70 22.26 -5.98
C LYS A 126 2.73 23.30 -5.55
N LEU A 127 2.48 24.06 -4.49
CA LEU A 127 3.41 25.08 -3.97
C LEU A 127 4.64 24.47 -3.28
N LEU A 128 4.45 23.43 -2.46
CA LEU A 128 5.55 22.74 -1.77
C LEU A 128 6.37 21.85 -2.73
N ARG A 129 5.80 21.46 -3.87
CA ARG A 129 6.50 20.72 -4.93
C ARG A 129 7.77 21.41 -5.39
N VAL A 130 7.78 22.74 -5.49
CA VAL A 130 8.97 23.51 -5.90
C VAL A 130 10.08 23.38 -4.86
N PHE A 131 9.74 23.52 -3.57
CA PHE A 131 10.70 23.37 -2.48
C PHE A 131 11.28 21.96 -2.40
N PHE A 132 10.44 20.94 -2.55
CA PHE A 132 10.89 19.55 -2.50
C PHE A 132 11.60 19.07 -3.77
N LYS A 133 11.50 19.81 -4.89
CA LYS A 133 12.16 19.44 -6.15
C LYS A 133 13.68 19.32 -6.01
N SER A 134 14.32 20.29 -5.39
CA SER A 134 15.77 20.26 -5.13
C SER A 134 16.14 19.13 -4.16
N GLN A 135 15.34 18.93 -3.10
CA GLN A 135 15.57 17.89 -2.11
C GLN A 135 15.44 16.48 -2.71
N ASN A 136 14.39 16.23 -3.48
CA ASN A 136 14.19 14.94 -4.15
C ASN A 136 15.34 14.60 -5.11
N ARG A 137 15.80 15.58 -5.90
CA ARG A 137 16.98 15.40 -6.76
C ARG A 137 18.22 15.00 -5.96
N LYS A 138 18.45 15.65 -4.81
CA LYS A 138 19.60 15.33 -3.93
C LYS A 138 19.47 13.94 -3.33
N LEU A 139 18.26 13.52 -2.89
CA LEU A 139 18.02 12.17 -2.39
C LEU A 139 18.30 11.12 -3.45
N LEU A 140 17.71 11.27 -4.64
CA LEU A 140 17.88 10.34 -5.76
C LEU A 140 19.35 10.29 -6.22
N LYS A 141 20.05 11.43 -6.28
CA LYS A 141 21.48 11.48 -6.61
C LYS A 141 22.32 10.73 -5.55
N ARG A 142 22.01 10.91 -4.24
CA ARG A 142 22.75 10.29 -3.13
C ARG A 142 22.49 8.80 -3.02
N ALA A 143 21.29 8.34 -3.40
CA ALA A 143 20.92 6.94 -3.28
C ALA A 143 21.86 6.02 -4.09
N ASP A 144 22.31 4.95 -3.47
CA ASP A 144 23.04 3.85 -4.13
C ASP A 144 22.05 3.00 -4.94
N LYS A 145 20.86 2.73 -4.36
CA LYS A 145 19.73 2.08 -5.03
C LYS A 145 18.41 2.77 -4.68
N VAL A 146 17.47 2.68 -5.60
CA VAL A 146 16.10 3.18 -5.43
C VAL A 146 15.14 2.03 -5.64
N ILE A 147 14.37 1.68 -4.62
CA ILE A 147 13.34 0.63 -4.71
C ILE A 147 12.03 1.27 -5.13
N ALA A 148 11.37 0.67 -6.10
CA ALA A 148 10.00 0.97 -6.50
C ALA A 148 9.15 -0.30 -6.52
N THR A 149 7.84 -0.15 -6.36
CA THR A 149 6.91 -1.27 -6.17
C THR A 149 6.54 -2.00 -7.46
N SER A 150 6.74 -1.36 -8.62
CA SER A 150 6.45 -1.97 -9.93
C SER A 150 7.24 -1.32 -11.06
N PRO A 151 7.43 -2.02 -12.21
CA PRO A 151 7.98 -1.42 -13.42
C PRO A 151 7.14 -0.23 -13.90
N ASN A 152 5.81 -0.39 -13.90
CA ASN A 152 4.86 0.65 -14.31
C ASN A 152 5.05 1.95 -13.50
N TYR A 153 5.34 1.80 -12.18
CA TYR A 153 5.56 2.96 -11.33
C TYR A 153 6.86 3.70 -11.68
N ILE A 154 7.92 2.96 -12.03
CA ILE A 154 9.17 3.55 -12.51
C ILE A 154 8.92 4.33 -13.80
N GLU A 155 8.19 3.74 -14.75
CA GLU A 155 7.89 4.36 -16.04
C GLU A 155 6.99 5.59 -15.91
N GLY A 156 6.04 5.58 -14.98
CA GLY A 156 5.10 6.67 -14.74
C GLY A 156 5.62 7.80 -13.84
N SER A 157 6.81 7.67 -13.23
CA SER A 157 7.38 8.68 -12.34
C SER A 157 8.52 9.45 -13.00
N GLU A 158 8.32 10.76 -13.27
CA GLU A 158 9.38 11.64 -13.76
C GLU A 158 10.64 11.61 -12.86
N TRP A 159 10.46 11.38 -11.56
CA TRP A 159 11.55 11.29 -10.60
C TRP A 159 12.38 10.04 -10.82
N LEU A 160 11.73 8.89 -10.92
CA LEU A 160 12.39 7.60 -11.05
C LEU A 160 13.01 7.44 -12.44
N GLN A 161 12.38 7.99 -13.48
CA GLN A 161 12.96 8.02 -14.82
C GLN A 161 14.32 8.74 -14.85
N SER A 162 14.50 9.78 -14.02
CA SER A 162 15.77 10.53 -13.96
C SER A 162 16.95 9.74 -13.38
N VAL A 163 16.68 8.58 -12.76
CA VAL A 163 17.67 7.69 -12.13
C VAL A 163 17.34 6.21 -12.39
N LYS A 164 16.77 5.91 -13.55
CA LYS A 164 16.27 4.57 -13.91
C LYS A 164 17.31 3.47 -13.70
N GLU A 165 18.58 3.76 -13.94
CA GLU A 165 19.71 2.85 -13.76
C GLU A 165 19.96 2.42 -12.31
N LYS A 166 19.47 3.20 -11.33
CA LYS A 166 19.53 2.88 -9.91
C LYS A 166 18.27 2.17 -9.42
N CYS A 167 17.19 2.20 -10.21
CA CYS A 167 15.90 1.66 -9.80
C CYS A 167 15.91 0.12 -9.83
N VAL A 168 15.34 -0.46 -8.78
CA VAL A 168 15.09 -1.89 -8.67
C VAL A 168 13.64 -2.09 -8.28
N VAL A 169 12.97 -3.03 -8.94
CA VAL A 169 11.58 -3.37 -8.61
C VAL A 169 11.56 -4.37 -7.47
N VAL A 170 10.92 -3.97 -6.37
CA VAL A 170 10.59 -4.87 -5.26
C VAL A 170 9.09 -4.69 -4.99
N PRO A 171 8.24 -5.59 -5.50
CA PRO A 171 6.81 -5.54 -5.23
C PRO A 171 6.54 -5.67 -3.73
N ASN A 172 5.49 -5.01 -3.24
CA ASN A 172 5.04 -5.22 -1.88
C ASN A 172 4.59 -6.67 -1.69
N CYS A 173 4.64 -7.17 -0.46
CA CYS A 173 4.27 -8.53 -0.15
C CYS A 173 2.92 -8.65 0.57
N ILE A 174 2.39 -9.85 0.50
CA ILE A 174 1.28 -10.36 1.31
C ILE A 174 1.89 -11.27 2.38
N ASN A 175 1.53 -10.99 3.63
CA ASN A 175 1.95 -11.81 4.76
C ASN A 175 1.00 -13.01 4.90
N GLU A 176 1.45 -14.22 4.53
CA GLU A 176 0.65 -15.44 4.54
C GLU A 176 0.12 -15.78 5.93
N GLU A 177 0.91 -15.54 6.99
CA GLU A 177 0.48 -15.79 8.36
C GLU A 177 -0.71 -14.91 8.75
N ARG A 178 -0.66 -13.63 8.34
CA ARG A 178 -1.77 -12.71 8.53
C ARG A 178 -2.99 -13.13 7.71
N MET A 179 -2.79 -13.72 6.53
CA MET A 179 -3.87 -14.12 5.63
C MET A 179 -4.47 -15.48 5.96
N LYS A 180 -4.04 -16.14 7.02
CA LYS A 180 -4.64 -17.42 7.45
C LYS A 180 -6.13 -17.27 7.74
N ILE A 181 -6.89 -18.25 7.26
CA ILE A 181 -8.33 -18.35 7.49
C ILE A 181 -8.53 -19.24 8.71
N THR A 182 -9.27 -18.74 9.70
CA THR A 182 -9.70 -19.51 10.85
C THR A 182 -11.15 -19.98 10.68
N PRO A 183 -11.61 -20.99 11.43
CA PRO A 183 -13.01 -21.42 11.40
C PRO A 183 -14.00 -20.26 11.65
N GLU A 184 -13.65 -19.32 12.53
CA GLU A 184 -14.47 -18.16 12.84
C GLU A 184 -14.60 -17.20 11.64
N ILE A 185 -13.51 -17.04 10.86
CA ILE A 185 -13.53 -16.23 9.63
C ILE A 185 -14.40 -16.91 8.57
N GLU A 186 -14.30 -18.24 8.44
CA GLU A 186 -15.14 -19.01 7.52
C GLU A 186 -16.62 -18.92 7.89
N GLU A 187 -16.96 -19.06 9.17
CA GLU A 187 -18.34 -18.94 9.66
C GLU A 187 -18.91 -17.54 9.36
N LYS A 188 -18.15 -16.49 9.64
CA LYS A 188 -18.52 -15.10 9.30
C LYS A 188 -18.75 -14.93 7.79
N ALA A 189 -17.88 -15.50 6.95
CA ALA A 189 -18.01 -15.41 5.50
C ALA A 189 -19.26 -16.16 5.00
N GLN A 190 -19.54 -17.34 5.55
CA GLN A 190 -20.76 -18.11 5.24
C GLN A 190 -22.02 -17.36 5.66
N LYS A 191 -22.00 -16.69 6.83
CA LYS A 191 -23.12 -15.86 7.29
C LYS A 191 -23.37 -14.68 6.31
N ILE A 192 -22.32 -13.97 5.88
CA ILE A 192 -22.44 -12.90 4.90
C ILE A 192 -23.07 -13.43 3.60
N ARG A 193 -22.64 -14.60 3.12
CA ARG A 193 -23.20 -15.25 1.94
C ARG A 193 -24.67 -15.60 2.10
N LYS A 194 -25.03 -16.21 3.24
CA LYS A 194 -26.43 -16.59 3.54
C LYS A 194 -27.36 -15.39 3.63
N GLU A 195 -26.92 -14.29 4.24
CA GLU A 195 -27.69 -13.05 4.33
C GLU A 195 -27.88 -12.36 2.97
N ASN A 196 -27.08 -12.72 1.97
CA ASN A 196 -27.13 -12.20 0.61
C ASN A 196 -27.33 -13.32 -0.42
N GLU A 197 -28.07 -14.35 -0.06
CA GLU A 197 -28.35 -15.49 -0.95
C GLU A 197 -28.98 -15.02 -2.26
N GLY A 198 -28.53 -15.59 -3.38
CA GLY A 198 -28.98 -15.23 -4.73
C GLY A 198 -28.40 -13.91 -5.27
N LYS A 199 -27.51 -13.25 -4.54
CA LYS A 199 -26.84 -12.01 -4.99
C LYS A 199 -25.38 -12.22 -5.31
N THR A 200 -24.90 -11.48 -6.30
CA THR A 200 -23.47 -11.32 -6.55
C THR A 200 -22.90 -10.32 -5.54
N ILE A 201 -21.96 -10.78 -4.71
CA ILE A 201 -21.34 -9.94 -3.69
C ILE A 201 -20.10 -9.27 -4.27
N CYS A 202 -20.10 -7.95 -4.28
CA CYS A 202 -18.95 -7.11 -4.60
C CYS A 202 -18.37 -6.49 -3.33
N VAL A 203 -17.04 -6.48 -3.19
CA VAL A 203 -16.36 -5.86 -2.05
C VAL A 203 -15.33 -4.85 -2.53
N ALA A 204 -15.31 -3.69 -1.91
CA ALA A 204 -14.30 -2.67 -2.14
C ALA A 204 -13.68 -2.22 -0.80
N VAL A 205 -12.36 -2.10 -0.74
CA VAL A 205 -11.61 -1.87 0.51
C VAL A 205 -10.69 -0.67 0.37
N GLY A 206 -10.76 0.24 1.33
CA GLY A 206 -9.79 1.32 1.40
C GLY A 206 -10.24 2.55 2.16
N ARG A 207 -9.29 3.47 2.34
CA ARG A 207 -9.59 4.77 2.94
C ARG A 207 -10.45 5.61 1.99
N HIS A 208 -11.52 6.20 2.47
CA HIS A 208 -12.44 7.02 1.67
C HIS A 208 -11.79 8.37 1.33
N THR A 209 -10.95 8.35 0.30
CA THR A 209 -10.22 9.50 -0.27
C THR A 209 -10.44 9.56 -1.78
N GLU A 210 -10.24 10.73 -2.37
CA GLU A 210 -10.51 10.98 -3.79
C GLU A 210 -9.85 9.96 -4.73
N TYR A 211 -8.55 9.64 -4.51
CA TYR A 211 -7.82 8.76 -5.42
C TYR A 211 -8.29 7.30 -5.39
N LYS A 212 -9.03 6.88 -4.36
CA LYS A 212 -9.63 5.54 -4.26
C LYS A 212 -10.87 5.38 -5.14
N GLY A 213 -11.47 6.47 -5.62
CA GLY A 213 -12.46 6.45 -6.68
C GLY A 213 -13.80 5.78 -6.34
N PHE A 214 -14.17 5.64 -5.05
CA PHE A 214 -15.43 4.99 -4.65
C PHE A 214 -16.67 5.66 -5.26
N THR A 215 -16.62 6.96 -5.59
CA THR A 215 -17.65 7.65 -6.37
C THR A 215 -17.98 6.93 -7.67
N TYR A 216 -16.96 6.45 -8.41
CA TYR A 216 -17.18 5.73 -9.67
C TYR A 216 -17.83 4.36 -9.44
N LEU A 217 -17.51 3.66 -8.35
CA LEU A 217 -18.20 2.42 -7.99
C LEU A 217 -19.67 2.68 -7.61
N ILE A 218 -19.95 3.76 -6.88
CA ILE A 218 -21.33 4.17 -6.54
C ILE A 218 -22.11 4.54 -7.81
N GLN A 219 -21.49 5.22 -8.76
CA GLN A 219 -22.12 5.53 -10.05
C GLN A 219 -22.36 4.27 -10.87
N ALA A 220 -21.39 3.35 -10.91
CA ALA A 220 -21.53 2.07 -11.59
C ALA A 220 -22.64 1.21 -10.98
N SER A 221 -22.83 1.25 -9.66
CA SER A 221 -23.93 0.50 -9.01
C SER A 221 -25.31 0.89 -9.49
N LYS A 222 -25.51 2.14 -9.90
CA LYS A 222 -26.79 2.61 -10.47
C LYS A 222 -27.14 1.97 -11.82
N LEU A 223 -26.14 1.40 -12.50
CA LEU A 223 -26.28 0.66 -13.75
C LEU A 223 -26.43 -0.86 -13.55
N LEU A 224 -26.35 -1.33 -12.30
CA LEU A 224 -26.54 -2.72 -11.91
C LEU A 224 -27.97 -2.95 -11.39
N ASP A 225 -28.49 -4.16 -11.59
CA ASP A 225 -29.80 -4.56 -11.06
C ASP A 225 -29.73 -4.96 -9.57
N ASP A 226 -30.84 -5.37 -8.99
CA ASP A 226 -30.96 -5.73 -7.57
C ASP A 226 -30.31 -7.08 -7.22
N LYS A 227 -29.76 -7.80 -8.19
CA LYS A 227 -29.00 -9.04 -7.97
C LYS A 227 -27.59 -8.78 -7.41
N PHE A 228 -27.19 -7.54 -7.27
CA PHE A 228 -25.89 -7.18 -6.73
C PHE A 228 -25.99 -6.69 -5.28
N LYS A 229 -24.92 -6.96 -4.51
CA LYS A 229 -24.69 -6.38 -3.19
C LYS A 229 -23.25 -5.89 -3.11
N ILE A 230 -23.05 -4.63 -2.75
CA ILE A 230 -21.75 -3.95 -2.77
C ILE A 230 -21.40 -3.51 -1.36
N PHE A 231 -20.35 -4.06 -0.80
CA PHE A 231 -19.81 -3.64 0.48
C PHE A 231 -18.60 -2.73 0.26
N ILE A 232 -18.68 -1.50 0.79
CA ILE A 232 -17.59 -0.53 0.78
C ILE A 232 -17.04 -0.42 2.20
N THR A 233 -15.81 -0.94 2.41
CA THR A 233 -15.17 -1.00 3.73
C THR A 233 -14.15 0.11 3.90
N GLY A 234 -14.03 0.60 5.13
CA GLY A 234 -13.12 1.67 5.49
C GLY A 234 -13.83 2.97 5.83
N THR A 235 -13.02 3.99 6.12
CA THR A 235 -13.48 5.36 6.42
C THR A 235 -12.48 6.38 5.88
N GLY A 236 -12.86 7.64 5.82
CA GLY A 236 -11.99 8.73 5.40
C GLY A 236 -12.70 10.06 5.25
N GLU A 237 -12.01 11.04 4.71
CA GLU A 237 -12.51 12.41 4.52
C GLU A 237 -13.78 12.51 3.67
N LEU A 238 -13.99 11.53 2.77
CA LEU A 238 -15.14 11.50 1.86
C LEU A 238 -16.30 10.60 2.34
N THR A 239 -16.21 9.97 3.53
CA THR A 239 -17.23 9.00 3.97
C THR A 239 -18.64 9.55 3.89
N GLU A 240 -18.89 10.73 4.43
CA GLU A 240 -20.23 11.31 4.47
C GLU A 240 -20.74 11.76 3.08
N SER A 241 -19.85 12.23 2.21
CA SER A 241 -20.21 12.57 0.83
C SER A 241 -20.55 11.32 0.00
N LEU A 242 -19.79 10.24 0.17
CA LEU A 242 -20.05 8.96 -0.50
C LEU A 242 -21.36 8.33 -0.03
N LYS A 243 -21.68 8.38 1.26
CA LYS A 243 -22.96 7.92 1.79
C LYS A 243 -24.14 8.72 1.22
N LYS A 244 -23.99 10.05 1.09
CA LYS A 244 -25.01 10.89 0.46
C LYS A 244 -25.22 10.55 -1.02
N GLU A 245 -24.14 10.30 -1.77
CA GLU A 245 -24.20 9.92 -3.18
C GLU A 245 -24.88 8.55 -3.38
N ALA A 246 -24.71 7.64 -2.43
CA ALA A 246 -25.30 6.30 -2.40
C ALA A 246 -26.65 6.22 -1.70
N ALA A 247 -27.20 7.32 -1.15
CA ALA A 247 -28.32 7.29 -0.20
C ALA A 247 -29.61 6.57 -0.69
N ASN A 248 -29.81 6.46 -1.99
CA ASN A 248 -31.00 5.80 -2.57
C ASN A 248 -30.66 4.45 -3.25
N ASP A 249 -29.46 3.93 -3.03
CA ASP A 249 -29.02 2.67 -3.60
C ASP A 249 -28.94 1.58 -2.53
N SER A 250 -30.00 0.77 -2.40
CA SER A 250 -30.10 -0.33 -1.42
C SER A 250 -29.05 -1.44 -1.62
N LYS A 251 -28.38 -1.46 -2.77
CA LYS A 251 -27.32 -2.42 -3.07
C LYS A 251 -26.05 -2.11 -2.29
N ILE A 252 -25.80 -0.83 -1.92
CA ILE A 252 -24.56 -0.40 -1.28
C ILE A 252 -24.67 -0.41 0.24
N ILE A 253 -23.68 -1.02 0.88
CA ILE A 253 -23.51 -1.00 2.33
C ILE A 253 -22.12 -0.49 2.67
N PHE A 254 -22.06 0.58 3.48
CA PHE A 254 -20.84 1.06 4.10
C PHE A 254 -20.64 0.36 5.44
N THR A 255 -19.62 -0.49 5.54
CA THR A 255 -19.33 -1.22 6.79
C THR A 255 -18.60 -0.36 7.82
N GLY A 256 -18.04 0.79 7.39
CA GLY A 256 -17.11 1.54 8.21
C GLY A 256 -15.74 0.85 8.32
N ARG A 257 -14.96 1.27 9.32
CA ARG A 257 -13.71 0.57 9.65
C ARG A 257 -14.07 -0.70 10.41
N ILE A 258 -13.59 -1.82 9.93
CA ILE A 258 -13.79 -3.15 10.52
C ILE A 258 -12.44 -3.76 10.88
N GLU A 259 -12.45 -4.73 11.79
CA GLU A 259 -11.27 -5.47 12.21
C GLU A 259 -10.77 -6.40 11.09
N ASP A 260 -9.52 -6.83 11.21
CA ASP A 260 -8.83 -7.62 10.18
C ASP A 260 -9.56 -8.95 9.86
N GLU A 261 -10.11 -9.63 10.87
CA GLU A 261 -10.87 -10.86 10.69
C GLU A 261 -12.17 -10.65 9.91
N ASP A 262 -12.91 -9.57 10.24
CA ASP A 262 -14.15 -9.25 9.54
C ASP A 262 -13.84 -8.83 8.10
N LEU A 263 -12.75 -8.09 7.87
CA LEU A 263 -12.30 -7.74 6.52
C LEU A 263 -12.02 -9.00 5.69
N LYS A 264 -11.30 -9.96 6.26
CA LYS A 264 -11.06 -11.26 5.60
C LYS A 264 -12.35 -11.99 5.29
N ALA A 265 -13.32 -11.99 6.22
CA ALA A 265 -14.62 -12.63 6.00
C ALA A 265 -15.37 -11.96 4.83
N TYR A 266 -15.41 -10.63 4.73
CA TYR A 266 -15.99 -9.93 3.58
C TYR A 266 -15.29 -10.27 2.26
N ILE A 267 -13.95 -10.26 2.24
CA ILE A 267 -13.18 -10.62 1.04
C ILE A 267 -13.43 -12.10 0.69
N LEU A 268 -13.48 -12.99 1.67
CA LEU A 268 -13.73 -14.42 1.45
C LEU A 268 -15.15 -14.65 0.90
N ALA A 269 -16.12 -13.90 1.38
CA ALA A 269 -17.51 -13.96 0.92
C ALA A 269 -17.71 -13.32 -0.47
N CYS A 270 -16.85 -12.45 -0.97
CA CYS A 270 -17.10 -11.77 -2.22
C CYS A 270 -16.93 -12.64 -3.46
N ASP A 271 -17.67 -12.32 -4.52
CA ASP A 271 -17.54 -12.89 -5.85
C ASP A 271 -16.57 -12.09 -6.71
N ILE A 272 -16.62 -10.76 -6.58
CA ILE A 272 -15.86 -9.81 -7.39
C ILE A 272 -15.26 -8.74 -6.47
N PHE A 273 -13.95 -8.54 -6.55
CA PHE A 273 -13.30 -7.47 -5.84
C PHE A 273 -13.28 -6.19 -6.68
N CYS A 274 -13.91 -5.13 -6.18
CA CYS A 274 -13.96 -3.84 -6.86
C CYS A 274 -12.82 -2.94 -6.37
N PHE A 275 -11.93 -2.56 -7.29
CA PHE A 275 -10.78 -1.71 -6.94
C PHE A 275 -10.75 -0.45 -7.83
N PRO A 276 -11.64 0.52 -7.56
CA PRO A 276 -11.88 1.67 -8.43
C PRO A 276 -10.88 2.82 -8.29
N SER A 277 -9.66 2.57 -7.80
CA SER A 277 -8.61 3.60 -7.70
C SER A 277 -8.34 4.25 -9.06
N ILE A 278 -8.11 5.60 -9.05
CA ILE A 278 -8.08 6.40 -10.28
C ILE A 278 -6.76 7.14 -10.52
N THR A 279 -5.81 7.06 -9.60
CA THR A 279 -4.53 7.75 -9.76
C THR A 279 -3.35 6.90 -9.32
N LYS A 280 -2.15 7.21 -9.82
CA LYS A 280 -0.89 6.55 -9.44
C LYS A 280 -0.47 6.72 -7.97
N ASN A 281 -1.25 7.47 -7.16
CA ASN A 281 -1.08 7.44 -5.71
C ASN A 281 -1.37 6.05 -5.12
N GLU A 282 -2.11 5.22 -5.87
CA GLU A 282 -2.15 3.78 -5.65
C GLU A 282 -0.92 3.13 -6.29
N ALA A 283 0.17 3.10 -5.55
CA ALA A 283 1.46 2.66 -6.09
C ALA A 283 1.57 1.14 -6.29
N PHE A 284 0.71 0.35 -5.62
CA PHE A 284 0.70 -1.11 -5.73
C PHE A 284 -0.71 -1.71 -5.64
N GLY A 285 -1.44 -1.38 -4.58
CA GLY A 285 -2.76 -1.97 -4.30
C GLY A 285 -2.66 -3.19 -3.39
N VAL A 286 -2.22 -3.00 -2.14
CA VAL A 286 -2.09 -4.10 -1.16
C VAL A 286 -3.42 -4.83 -0.98
N ALA A 287 -4.54 -4.10 -0.77
CA ALA A 287 -5.86 -4.72 -0.62
C ALA A 287 -6.32 -5.50 -1.88
N LEU A 288 -5.89 -5.07 -3.07
CA LEU A 288 -6.12 -5.81 -4.31
C LEU A 288 -5.37 -7.15 -4.29
N ALA A 289 -4.08 -7.13 -3.93
CA ALA A 289 -3.29 -8.36 -3.82
C ALA A 289 -3.82 -9.29 -2.72
N GLU A 290 -4.32 -8.76 -1.59
CA GLU A 290 -4.99 -9.53 -0.53
C GLU A 290 -6.25 -10.25 -1.06
N ALA A 291 -7.08 -9.56 -1.83
CA ALA A 291 -8.25 -10.18 -2.45
C ALA A 291 -7.87 -11.24 -3.50
N MET A 292 -6.86 -10.95 -4.30
CA MET A 292 -6.31 -11.90 -5.28
C MET A 292 -5.72 -13.15 -4.60
N TYR A 293 -5.09 -13.01 -3.44
CA TYR A 293 -4.60 -14.14 -2.65
C TYR A 293 -5.73 -15.12 -2.26
N TYR A 294 -6.94 -14.60 -1.98
CA TYR A 294 -8.15 -15.40 -1.76
C TYR A 294 -8.83 -15.86 -3.05
N GLY A 295 -8.20 -15.69 -4.20
CA GLY A 295 -8.74 -16.13 -5.49
C GLY A 295 -9.90 -15.28 -5.97
N LYS A 296 -9.95 -13.99 -5.62
CA LYS A 296 -11.02 -13.10 -6.07
C LYS A 296 -10.59 -12.37 -7.35
N PRO A 297 -11.34 -12.52 -8.46
CA PRO A 297 -11.08 -11.70 -9.64
C PRO A 297 -11.44 -10.25 -9.33
N ALA A 298 -10.70 -9.32 -9.92
CA ALA A 298 -10.89 -7.91 -9.67
C ALA A 298 -11.38 -7.14 -10.90
N VAL A 299 -12.12 -6.04 -10.65
CA VAL A 299 -12.35 -5.01 -11.65
C VAL A 299 -11.57 -3.77 -11.24
N THR A 300 -10.72 -3.27 -12.13
CA THR A 300 -9.82 -2.14 -11.88
C THR A 300 -9.92 -1.12 -13.03
N PHE A 301 -9.45 0.11 -12.78
CA PHE A 301 -9.19 1.05 -13.84
C PHE A 301 -7.77 0.93 -14.38
N ASN A 302 -7.58 1.21 -15.68
CA ASN A 302 -6.28 1.47 -16.26
C ASN A 302 -5.74 2.80 -15.73
N ILE A 303 -4.65 2.72 -14.97
CA ILE A 303 -4.04 3.90 -14.35
C ILE A 303 -2.59 4.00 -14.83
N PRO A 304 -2.30 4.84 -15.84
CA PRO A 304 -0.94 4.98 -16.33
C PRO A 304 0.06 5.28 -15.21
N GLY A 305 1.11 4.48 -15.12
CA GLY A 305 2.16 4.62 -14.13
C GLY A 305 1.79 4.15 -12.71
N SER A 306 0.67 3.43 -12.53
CA SER A 306 0.31 2.79 -11.26
C SER A 306 0.77 1.33 -11.21
N GLY A 307 1.08 0.85 -10.00
CA GLY A 307 1.32 -0.57 -9.77
C GLY A 307 0.05 -1.42 -9.79
N VAL A 308 -1.15 -0.84 -9.78
CA VAL A 308 -2.42 -1.58 -9.86
C VAL A 308 -2.44 -2.49 -11.08
N ASN A 309 -2.08 -1.95 -12.24
CA ASN A 309 -2.06 -2.68 -13.51
C ASN A 309 -0.84 -3.61 -13.69
N TYR A 310 0.09 -3.59 -12.74
CA TYR A 310 1.12 -4.60 -12.58
C TYR A 310 0.63 -5.75 -11.69
N VAL A 311 -0.13 -5.46 -10.65
CA VAL A 311 -0.69 -6.45 -9.72
C VAL A 311 -1.83 -7.22 -10.39
N CYS A 312 -2.85 -6.53 -10.90
CA CYS A 312 -3.94 -7.10 -11.66
C CYS A 312 -3.61 -7.04 -13.17
N MET A 313 -3.63 -8.18 -13.83
CA MET A 313 -3.39 -8.31 -15.27
C MET A 313 -4.72 -8.42 -15.99
N ASP A 314 -4.98 -7.48 -16.92
CA ASP A 314 -6.20 -7.48 -17.72
C ASP A 314 -6.41 -8.79 -18.49
N GLY A 315 -7.65 -9.29 -18.43
CA GLY A 315 -8.06 -10.53 -19.09
C GLY A 315 -7.49 -11.82 -18.45
N VAL A 316 -6.59 -11.72 -17.46
CA VAL A 316 -5.93 -12.87 -16.83
C VAL A 316 -6.33 -13.02 -15.36
N THR A 317 -6.15 -11.97 -14.56
CA THR A 317 -6.43 -12.01 -13.11
C THR A 317 -7.61 -11.13 -12.71
N GLY A 318 -8.20 -10.44 -13.67
CA GLY A 318 -9.34 -9.53 -13.53
C GLY A 318 -9.60 -8.80 -14.83
N ILE A 319 -10.44 -7.79 -14.78
CA ILE A 319 -10.77 -6.93 -15.92
C ILE A 319 -10.32 -5.50 -15.61
N GLU A 320 -9.55 -4.94 -16.54
CA GLU A 320 -9.08 -3.56 -16.50
C GLU A 320 -9.88 -2.74 -17.53
N VAL A 321 -10.45 -1.63 -17.10
CA VAL A 321 -11.23 -0.75 -17.96
C VAL A 321 -10.62 0.64 -18.03
N GLU A 322 -11.04 1.43 -19.02
CA GLU A 322 -10.62 2.81 -19.16
C GLU A 322 -10.86 3.60 -17.85
N ASN A 323 -9.86 4.41 -17.47
CA ASN A 323 -9.92 5.16 -16.23
C ASN A 323 -11.14 6.07 -16.14
N ARG A 324 -11.92 5.91 -15.06
CA ARG A 324 -13.15 6.65 -14.77
C ARG A 324 -14.33 6.34 -15.69
N ASN A 325 -14.23 5.35 -16.55
CA ASN A 325 -15.35 4.91 -17.37
C ASN A 325 -16.32 4.05 -16.52
N VAL A 326 -17.38 4.69 -16.05
CA VAL A 326 -18.41 4.10 -15.15
C VAL A 326 -19.17 2.97 -15.84
N GLU A 327 -19.52 3.17 -17.09
CA GLU A 327 -20.29 2.22 -17.91
C GLU A 327 -19.47 0.94 -18.12
N ALA A 328 -18.21 1.07 -18.55
CA ALA A 328 -17.33 -0.06 -18.74
C ALA A 328 -17.05 -0.81 -17.42
N TYR A 329 -16.98 -0.08 -16.30
CA TYR A 329 -16.81 -0.68 -14.97
C TYR A 329 -18.02 -1.53 -14.58
N ALA A 330 -19.23 -1.01 -14.75
CA ALA A 330 -20.47 -1.74 -14.49
C ALA A 330 -20.62 -2.98 -15.39
N GLU A 331 -20.33 -2.84 -16.70
CA GLU A 331 -20.38 -3.97 -17.64
C GLU A 331 -19.37 -5.07 -17.28
N SER A 332 -18.20 -4.71 -16.80
CA SER A 332 -17.19 -5.68 -16.32
C SER A 332 -17.67 -6.45 -15.09
N ILE A 333 -18.34 -5.78 -14.14
CA ILE A 333 -18.97 -6.43 -13.00
C ILE A 333 -20.07 -7.40 -13.48
N LYS A 334 -20.96 -7.00 -14.40
CA LYS A 334 -22.00 -7.87 -14.99
C LYS A 334 -21.38 -9.07 -15.70
N LYS A 335 -20.34 -8.87 -16.50
CA LYS A 335 -19.65 -9.93 -17.23
C LYS A 335 -19.11 -11.01 -16.29
N LEU A 336 -18.47 -10.61 -15.18
CA LEU A 336 -17.96 -11.55 -14.19
C LEU A 336 -19.09 -12.23 -13.39
N SER A 337 -20.23 -11.54 -13.18
CA SER A 337 -21.36 -12.10 -12.45
C SER A 337 -22.15 -13.16 -13.24
N THR A 338 -22.18 -13.04 -14.57
CA THR A 338 -22.93 -13.92 -15.46
C THR A 338 -22.11 -15.03 -16.08
N ASN A 339 -20.79 -15.03 -15.89
CA ASN A 339 -19.89 -16.04 -16.46
C ASN A 339 -18.99 -16.64 -15.37
N ASP A 340 -19.47 -17.73 -14.76
CA ASP A 340 -18.76 -18.42 -13.70
C ASP A 340 -17.43 -19.01 -14.16
N GLU A 341 -17.33 -19.49 -15.40
CA GLU A 341 -16.10 -20.04 -15.96
C GLU A 341 -14.99 -18.97 -15.97
N ILE A 342 -15.26 -17.79 -16.53
CA ILE A 342 -14.31 -16.68 -16.56
C ILE A 342 -13.97 -16.21 -15.14
N LYS A 343 -14.99 -16.06 -14.27
CA LYS A 343 -14.80 -15.62 -12.89
C LYS A 343 -13.87 -16.57 -12.12
N ILE A 344 -14.10 -17.88 -12.21
CA ILE A 344 -13.30 -18.91 -11.54
C ILE A 344 -11.88 -18.96 -12.13
N ALA A 345 -11.75 -18.94 -13.45
CA ALA A 345 -10.43 -18.95 -14.11
C ALA A 345 -9.59 -17.73 -13.70
N MET A 346 -10.16 -16.53 -13.77
CA MET A 346 -9.47 -15.30 -13.34
C MET A 346 -9.10 -15.33 -11.85
N GLY A 347 -10.00 -15.81 -11.00
CA GLY A 347 -9.73 -15.94 -9.57
C GLY A 347 -8.58 -16.90 -9.27
N ARG A 348 -8.49 -18.03 -9.98
CA ARG A 348 -7.38 -18.96 -9.87
C ARG A 348 -6.06 -18.30 -10.29
N SER A 349 -6.03 -17.70 -11.47
CA SER A 349 -4.85 -16.99 -11.98
C SER A 349 -4.44 -15.83 -11.06
N ALA A 350 -5.42 -15.13 -10.43
CA ALA A 350 -5.16 -14.08 -9.45
C ALA A 350 -4.39 -14.63 -8.23
N LYS A 351 -4.86 -15.77 -7.68
CA LYS A 351 -4.18 -16.41 -6.56
C LYS A 351 -2.78 -16.90 -6.92
N GLU A 352 -2.64 -17.60 -8.04
CA GLU A 352 -1.35 -18.08 -8.55
C GLU A 352 -0.36 -16.92 -8.71
N ARG A 353 -0.78 -15.82 -9.32
CA ARG A 353 0.06 -14.64 -9.48
C ARG A 353 0.57 -14.08 -8.16
N VAL A 354 -0.27 -14.01 -7.13
CA VAL A 354 0.15 -13.53 -5.80
C VAL A 354 1.12 -14.48 -5.16
N VAL A 355 0.83 -15.79 -5.21
CA VAL A 355 1.70 -16.84 -4.65
C VAL A 355 3.08 -16.81 -5.29
N ASP A 356 3.16 -16.65 -6.62
CA ASP A 356 4.42 -16.69 -7.35
C ASP A 356 5.26 -15.42 -7.20
N ASN A 357 4.62 -14.26 -6.91
CA ASN A 357 5.32 -12.98 -7.04
C ASN A 357 5.30 -12.10 -5.80
N PHE A 358 4.30 -12.25 -4.90
CA PHE A 358 4.01 -11.25 -3.88
C PHE A 358 3.97 -11.81 -2.45
N LEU A 359 4.53 -13.00 -2.20
CA LEU A 359 4.65 -13.53 -0.85
C LEU A 359 5.92 -13.04 -0.13
N ASN A 360 5.93 -13.21 1.20
CA ASN A 360 7.04 -12.76 2.07
C ASN A 360 8.40 -13.30 1.65
N GLU A 361 8.47 -14.59 1.29
CA GLU A 361 9.75 -15.20 0.88
C GLU A 361 10.33 -14.53 -0.38
N LYS A 362 9.47 -14.27 -1.37
CA LYS A 362 9.89 -13.56 -2.59
C LYS A 362 10.32 -12.13 -2.31
N PHE A 363 9.60 -11.46 -1.43
CA PHE A 363 9.94 -10.10 -0.99
C PHE A 363 11.29 -10.08 -0.28
N LYS A 364 11.52 -11.00 0.66
CA LYS A 364 12.79 -11.17 1.36
C LYS A 364 13.94 -11.31 0.37
N LYS A 365 13.84 -12.28 -0.54
CA LYS A 365 14.84 -12.50 -1.58
C LYS A 365 15.13 -11.24 -2.41
N ASN A 366 14.09 -10.54 -2.83
CA ASN A 366 14.25 -9.31 -3.62
C ASN A 366 14.97 -8.20 -2.83
N ILE A 367 14.65 -8.00 -1.55
CA ILE A 367 15.33 -7.01 -0.69
C ILE A 367 16.80 -7.39 -0.46
N GLU A 368 17.07 -8.65 -0.17
CA GLU A 368 18.44 -9.16 0.01
C GLU A 368 19.29 -8.96 -1.26
N GLU A 369 18.73 -9.23 -2.43
CA GLU A 369 19.42 -8.97 -3.70
C GLU A 369 19.75 -7.48 -3.88
N VAL A 370 18.87 -6.55 -3.46
CA VAL A 370 19.17 -5.12 -3.49
C VAL A 370 20.35 -4.79 -2.58
N ILE A 371 20.35 -5.35 -1.36
CA ILE A 371 21.42 -5.12 -0.36
C ILE A 371 22.75 -5.73 -0.81
N CYS A 372 22.74 -6.87 -1.48
CA CYS A 372 23.96 -7.50 -1.98
C CYS A 372 24.63 -6.74 -3.15
N ARG A 373 23.85 -5.88 -3.83
CA ARG A 373 24.33 -5.12 -5.00
C ARG A 373 24.89 -3.73 -4.65
N ILE A 374 25.10 -3.40 -3.35
CA ILE A 374 25.57 -2.08 -2.89
C ILE A 374 26.89 -2.13 -2.09
#